data_b11cb1a9d6f09bfa4ce5d4135b3d5820
#
_entry.id   b11cb1a9d6f09bfa4ce5d4135b3d5820
#
_cell.length_a   1.000
_cell.length_b   1.000
_cell.length_c   1.000
_cell.angle_alpha   90.00
_cell.angle_beta   90.00
_cell.angle_gamma   90.00
#
_symmetry.space_group_name_H-M   'P 1'
#
loop_
_entity.id
_entity.type
_entity.pdbx_description
1 polymer ?
#
loop_
_entity_poly.entity_id
_entity_poly.type
_entity_poly.pdbx_seq_one_letter_code
_entity_poly.pdbx_strand_id
1 'polypeptide(L)'
;FFDDDVTATFYTSFLTEHQQWAHISGSAGHIQVNDFVLPFMGPELSFEVSNHHFEISECQFNMERHTSRVAVSEYANNHPTAQETNLFRNFSAQVLSGRVDPHWGNIALQTQQVLDALVASSKAGGAMIEL
;
A
#
# COMPACT_ATOMS: atom_id res chain seq x y z
N PHE A 1 -11.60 9.63 -4.53
CA PHE A 1 -10.80 10.83 -4.82
C PHE A 1 -10.38 11.45 -3.50
N PHE A 2 -9.19 11.98 -3.45
CA PHE A 2 -8.62 12.69 -2.30
C PHE A 2 -8.29 14.12 -2.73
N ASP A 3 -7.95 14.96 -1.76
CA ASP A 3 -7.41 16.28 -2.06
C ASP A 3 -6.14 16.19 -2.95
N ASP A 4 -5.78 17.28 -3.61
CA ASP A 4 -4.61 17.38 -4.49
C ASP A 4 -4.61 16.42 -5.69
N ASP A 5 -5.78 16.11 -6.25
CA ASP A 5 -5.97 15.23 -7.41
C ASP A 5 -5.43 13.78 -7.21
N VAL A 6 -5.28 13.36 -5.97
CA VAL A 6 -4.90 11.98 -5.66
C VAL A 6 -6.09 11.05 -5.82
N THR A 7 -5.88 9.94 -6.52
CA THR A 7 -6.89 8.89 -6.69
C THR A 7 -6.36 7.54 -6.24
N ALA A 8 -7.23 6.75 -5.64
CA ALA A 8 -6.95 5.34 -5.34
C ALA A 8 -8.03 4.47 -5.95
N THR A 9 -7.62 3.37 -6.55
CA THR A 9 -8.51 2.31 -7.02
C THR A 9 -8.06 1.00 -6.40
N PHE A 10 -9.00 0.17 -6.03
CA PHE A 10 -8.68 -1.14 -5.51
C PHE A 10 -9.72 -2.18 -5.92
N TYR A 11 -9.33 -3.42 -5.84
CA TYR A 11 -10.11 -4.56 -6.18
C TYR A 11 -9.86 -5.66 -5.14
N THR A 12 -10.92 -6.27 -4.68
CA THR A 12 -10.86 -7.42 -3.76
C THR A 12 -11.84 -8.49 -4.22
N SER A 13 -11.46 -9.76 -4.15
CA SER A 13 -12.32 -10.86 -4.52
C SER A 13 -11.88 -12.16 -3.85
N PHE A 14 -12.85 -12.99 -3.49
CA PHE A 14 -12.62 -14.38 -3.09
C PHE A 14 -12.77 -15.38 -4.25
N LEU A 15 -13.08 -14.90 -5.45
CA LEU A 15 -13.39 -15.72 -6.63
C LEU A 15 -12.26 -15.72 -7.65
N THR A 16 -11.13 -15.10 -7.34
CA THR A 16 -9.97 -15.05 -8.22
C THR A 16 -8.77 -15.70 -7.55
N GLU A 17 -7.76 -16.05 -8.35
CA GLU A 17 -6.48 -16.52 -7.85
C GLU A 17 -5.88 -15.52 -6.86
N HIS A 18 -5.18 -16.02 -5.86
CA HIS A 18 -4.58 -15.19 -4.82
C HIS A 18 -3.57 -14.22 -5.40
N GLN A 19 -3.75 -12.96 -5.09
CA GLN A 19 -2.84 -11.87 -5.44
C GLN A 19 -3.00 -10.72 -4.45
N GLN A 20 -1.91 -10.05 -4.15
CA GLN A 20 -1.89 -8.95 -3.19
C GLN A 20 -0.81 -7.93 -3.56
N TRP A 21 -1.08 -7.14 -4.54
CA TRP A 21 -0.13 -6.15 -5.05
C TRP A 21 -0.61 -4.72 -4.82
N ALA A 22 0.32 -3.77 -4.83
CA ALA A 22 0.04 -2.35 -4.85
C ALA A 22 0.94 -1.65 -5.85
N HIS A 23 0.36 -0.72 -6.61
CA HIS A 23 1.08 0.20 -7.48
C HIS A 23 0.79 1.63 -7.04
N ILE A 24 1.84 2.39 -6.80
CA ILE A 24 1.75 3.79 -6.40
C ILE A 24 2.49 4.60 -7.46
N SER A 25 1.75 5.43 -8.17
CA SER A 25 2.29 6.25 -9.27
C SER A 25 2.30 7.72 -8.89
N GLY A 26 3.40 8.37 -9.16
CA GLY A 26 3.58 9.81 -9.00
C GLY A 26 4.22 10.44 -10.23
N SER A 27 4.37 11.75 -10.23
CA SER A 27 4.95 12.50 -11.37
C SER A 27 6.44 12.20 -11.61
N ALA A 28 7.17 11.74 -10.60
CA ALA A 28 8.59 11.43 -10.69
C ALA A 28 8.92 9.94 -10.89
N GLY A 29 7.91 9.06 -10.85
CA GLY A 29 8.09 7.63 -10.99
C GLY A 29 6.98 6.83 -10.33
N HIS A 30 7.19 5.54 -10.18
CA HIS A 30 6.23 4.67 -9.52
C HIS A 30 6.90 3.63 -8.62
N ILE A 31 6.14 3.15 -7.66
CA ILE A 31 6.50 2.04 -6.78
C ILE A 31 5.59 0.87 -7.09
N GLN A 32 6.16 -0.31 -7.19
CA GLN A 32 5.44 -1.56 -7.35
C GLN A 32 5.77 -2.51 -6.20
N VAL A 33 4.74 -2.93 -5.49
CA VAL A 33 4.83 -3.92 -4.40
C VAL A 33 4.03 -5.13 -4.81
N ASN A 34 4.69 -6.26 -5.01
CA ASN A 34 4.03 -7.47 -5.50
C ASN A 34 3.38 -8.31 -4.40
N ASP A 35 3.76 -8.08 -3.16
CA ASP A 35 3.27 -8.81 -1.99
C ASP A 35 2.96 -7.82 -0.86
N PHE A 36 1.83 -7.14 -0.98
CA PHE A 36 1.52 -5.93 -0.22
C PHE A 36 0.97 -6.20 1.18
N VAL A 37 0.16 -7.26 1.36
CA VAL A 37 -0.58 -7.47 2.60
C VAL A 37 0.14 -8.45 3.53
N LEU A 38 0.50 -9.60 3.00
CA LEU A 38 1.16 -10.67 3.73
C LEU A 38 2.34 -11.17 2.91
N PRO A 39 3.57 -10.75 3.19
CA PRO A 39 4.75 -11.07 2.39
C PRO A 39 5.22 -12.52 2.60
N PHE A 40 4.45 -13.49 2.13
CA PHE A 40 4.73 -14.91 2.29
C PHE A 40 5.39 -15.58 1.09
N MET A 41 5.36 -14.95 -0.06
CA MET A 41 5.75 -15.59 -1.31
C MET A 41 7.25 -15.62 -1.54
N GLY A 42 8.03 -15.01 -0.66
CA GLY A 42 9.46 -14.94 -0.77
C GLY A 42 10.17 -14.84 0.59
N PRO A 43 11.50 -14.97 0.59
CA PRO A 43 12.30 -14.90 1.81
C PRO A 43 12.48 -13.47 2.33
N GLU A 44 11.98 -12.50 1.62
CA GLU A 44 12.15 -11.08 1.94
C GLU A 44 10.99 -10.24 1.41
N LEU A 45 10.65 -9.19 2.13
CA LEU A 45 9.78 -8.14 1.63
C LEU A 45 10.57 -7.25 0.67
N SER A 46 10.06 -7.02 -0.52
CA SER A 46 10.70 -6.12 -1.48
C SER A 46 9.70 -5.35 -2.31
N PHE A 47 10.14 -4.19 -2.80
CA PHE A 47 9.42 -3.40 -3.76
C PHE A 47 10.37 -2.82 -4.79
N GLU A 48 9.84 -2.46 -5.94
CA GLU A 48 10.57 -1.81 -7.01
C GLU A 48 10.20 -0.34 -7.08
N VAL A 49 11.22 0.49 -7.26
CA VAL A 49 11.07 1.92 -7.56
C VAL A 49 11.57 2.14 -8.97
N SER A 50 10.70 2.64 -9.83
CA SER A 50 11.03 2.85 -11.24
C SER A 50 10.70 4.28 -11.66
N ASN A 51 11.56 4.84 -12.49
CA ASN A 51 11.25 6.01 -13.29
C ASN A 51 11.59 5.75 -14.75
N HIS A 52 10.89 6.46 -15.63
CA HIS A 52 11.12 6.39 -17.06
C HIS A 52 11.56 7.75 -17.55
N HIS A 53 12.56 7.74 -18.39
CA HIS A 53 12.92 8.90 -19.18
C HIS A 53 12.46 8.66 -20.62
N PHE A 54 11.73 9.62 -21.16
CA PHE A 54 11.23 9.55 -22.53
C PHE A 54 11.55 10.87 -23.23
N GLU A 55 12.38 10.78 -24.23
CA GLU A 55 12.82 11.93 -25.01
C GLU A 55 12.46 11.71 -26.50
N ILE A 56 11.82 12.72 -27.09
CA ILE A 56 11.49 12.75 -28.50
C ILE A 56 12.33 13.86 -29.16
N SER A 57 13.14 13.49 -30.14
CA SER A 57 13.86 14.43 -30.99
C SER A 57 13.53 14.11 -32.44
N GLU A 58 12.68 14.93 -33.05
CA GLU A 58 12.15 14.73 -34.42
C GLU A 58 11.46 13.36 -34.57
N CYS A 59 12.04 12.44 -35.34
CA CYS A 59 11.57 11.07 -35.53
C CYS A 59 12.31 10.05 -34.66
N GLN A 60 13.15 10.48 -33.74
CA GLN A 60 13.90 9.60 -32.86
C GLN A 60 13.25 9.56 -31.48
N PHE A 61 13.07 8.36 -30.98
CA PHE A 61 12.54 8.09 -29.65
C PHE A 61 13.65 7.49 -28.80
N ASN A 62 13.95 8.10 -27.68
CA ASN A 62 14.80 7.52 -26.65
C ASN A 62 13.97 7.24 -25.41
N MET A 63 13.93 5.98 -25.00
CA MET A 63 13.18 5.52 -23.84
C MET A 63 14.12 4.75 -22.91
N GLU A 64 14.25 5.23 -21.72
CA GLU A 64 15.05 4.59 -20.67
C GLU A 64 14.17 4.26 -19.48
N ARG A 65 14.35 3.10 -18.89
CA ARG A 65 13.74 2.70 -17.65
C ARG A 65 14.82 2.46 -16.62
N HIS A 66 14.75 3.20 -15.55
CA HIS A 66 15.61 3.03 -14.39
C HIS A 66 14.81 2.38 -13.26
N THR A 67 15.20 1.18 -12.87
CA THR A 67 14.55 0.43 -11.81
C THR A 67 15.56 0.06 -10.74
N SER A 68 15.23 0.35 -9.51
CA SER A 68 15.94 -0.12 -8.32
C SER A 68 15.03 -0.99 -7.47
N ARG A 69 15.58 -2.07 -6.94
CA ARG A 69 14.88 -2.95 -6.00
C ARG A 69 15.33 -2.65 -4.59
N VAL A 70 14.37 -2.44 -3.71
CA VAL A 70 14.60 -2.29 -2.27
C VAL A 70 14.07 -3.54 -1.58
N ALA A 71 14.91 -4.20 -0.81
CA ALA A 71 14.55 -5.42 -0.11
C ALA A 71 14.92 -5.32 1.37
N VAL A 72 14.04 -5.84 2.22
CA VAL A 72 14.25 -5.95 3.66
C VAL A 72 14.13 -7.43 4.01
N SER A 73 15.12 -7.94 4.75
CA SER A 73 15.01 -9.30 5.27
C SER A 73 13.89 -9.35 6.30
N GLU A 74 12.82 -10.01 5.95
CA GLU A 74 11.72 -10.29 6.86
C GLU A 74 11.44 -11.78 6.84
N TYR A 75 11.44 -12.36 8.02
CA TYR A 75 11.16 -13.78 8.18
C TYR A 75 9.77 -13.93 8.79
N ALA A 76 8.94 -14.74 8.17
CA ALA A 76 7.70 -15.20 8.79
C ALA A 76 8.01 -16.15 9.96
N ASN A 77 7.03 -16.35 10.83
CA ASN A 77 7.05 -17.36 11.88
C ASN A 77 8.14 -17.22 12.95
N ASN A 78 7.81 -16.55 14.03
CA ASN A 78 8.61 -16.46 15.26
C ASN A 78 9.98 -15.77 15.14
N HIS A 79 10.27 -15.13 14.01
CA HIS A 79 11.50 -14.35 13.91
C HIS A 79 11.37 -13.04 14.70
N PRO A 80 12.46 -12.57 15.35
CA PRO A 80 12.41 -11.32 16.13
C PRO A 80 12.02 -10.07 15.34
N THR A 81 12.12 -10.10 14.01
CA THR A 81 11.77 -8.99 13.10
C THR A 81 10.51 -9.26 12.28
N ALA A 82 9.81 -10.36 12.50
CA ALA A 82 8.54 -10.63 11.83
C ALA A 82 7.50 -9.54 12.14
N GLN A 83 6.59 -9.28 11.22
CA GLN A 83 5.55 -8.24 11.35
C GLN A 83 4.74 -8.42 12.63
N GLU A 84 4.30 -9.64 12.90
CA GLU A 84 3.52 -9.97 14.10
C GLU A 84 4.32 -9.71 15.37
N THR A 85 5.60 -10.08 15.39
CA THR A 85 6.48 -9.81 16.54
C THR A 85 6.63 -8.31 16.77
N ASN A 86 6.80 -7.54 15.71
CA ASN A 86 6.89 -6.07 15.77
C ASN A 86 5.55 -5.44 16.19
N LEU A 87 4.43 -5.96 15.73
CA LEU A 87 3.09 -5.53 16.17
C LEU A 87 2.96 -5.63 17.70
N PHE A 88 3.21 -6.81 18.26
CA PHE A 88 3.12 -7.02 19.71
C PHE A 88 4.13 -6.19 20.48
N ARG A 89 5.34 -6.05 19.98
CA ARG A 89 6.37 -5.21 20.60
C ARG A 89 5.95 -3.75 20.66
N ASN A 90 5.47 -3.22 19.55
CA ASN A 90 5.04 -1.83 19.44
C ASN A 90 3.82 -1.56 20.32
N PHE A 91 2.84 -2.46 20.32
CA PHE A 91 1.67 -2.35 21.18
C PHE A 91 2.06 -2.39 22.67
N SER A 92 2.91 -3.33 23.05
CA SER A 92 3.39 -3.44 24.44
C SER A 92 4.16 -2.19 24.87
N ALA A 93 5.02 -1.65 24.02
CA ALA A 93 5.74 -0.41 24.28
C ALA A 93 4.78 0.77 24.47
N GLN A 94 3.73 0.84 23.65
CA GLN A 94 2.70 1.86 23.76
C GLN A 94 1.95 1.76 25.10
N VAL A 95 1.53 0.58 25.50
CA VAL A 95 0.86 0.33 26.78
C VAL A 95 1.76 0.73 27.95
N LEU A 96 3.02 0.29 27.94
CA LEU A 96 3.98 0.59 28.99
C LEU A 96 4.34 2.08 29.10
N SER A 97 4.24 2.82 28.00
CA SER A 97 4.48 4.27 27.99
C SER A 97 3.42 5.05 28.75
N GLY A 98 2.24 4.48 28.98
CA GLY A 98 1.08 5.14 29.55
C GLY A 98 0.52 6.30 28.71
N ARG A 99 0.95 6.44 27.45
CA ARG A 99 0.53 7.49 26.52
C ARG A 99 -0.31 6.88 25.42
N VAL A 100 -1.40 7.56 25.06
CA VAL A 100 -2.21 7.18 23.91
C VAL A 100 -1.64 7.88 22.69
N ASP A 101 -1.35 7.11 21.63
CA ASP A 101 -1.02 7.65 20.33
C ASP A 101 -2.32 7.78 19.52
N PRO A 102 -2.80 9.00 19.25
CA PRO A 102 -4.05 9.21 18.52
C PRO A 102 -3.94 8.81 17.05
N HIS A 103 -2.74 8.67 16.50
CA HIS A 103 -2.51 8.33 15.10
C HIS A 103 -3.21 7.03 14.70
N TRP A 104 -3.05 5.98 15.50
CA TRP A 104 -3.65 4.67 15.21
C TRP A 104 -5.18 4.68 15.27
N GLY A 105 -5.73 5.40 16.24
CA GLY A 105 -7.18 5.57 16.36
C GLY A 105 -7.75 6.36 15.19
N ASN A 106 -7.07 7.40 14.74
CA ASN A 106 -7.49 8.21 13.60
C ASN A 106 -7.45 7.41 12.30
N ILE A 107 -6.39 6.65 12.04
CA ILE A 107 -6.31 5.78 10.85
C ILE A 107 -7.44 4.74 10.87
N ALA A 108 -7.69 4.11 12.02
CA ALA A 108 -8.76 3.13 12.14
C ALA A 108 -10.14 3.74 11.83
N LEU A 109 -10.39 4.94 12.35
CA LEU A 109 -11.64 5.66 12.09
C LEU A 109 -11.79 6.01 10.60
N GLN A 110 -10.74 6.59 9.98
CA GLN A 110 -10.75 6.93 8.56
C GLN A 110 -10.97 5.70 7.68
N THR A 111 -10.31 4.59 8.00
CA THR A 111 -10.51 3.33 7.28
C THR A 111 -11.96 2.86 7.38
N GLN A 112 -12.56 2.93 8.58
CA GLN A 112 -13.96 2.54 8.76
C GLN A 112 -14.92 3.46 7.99
N GLN A 113 -14.67 4.76 7.97
CA GLN A 113 -15.48 5.71 7.19
C GLN A 113 -15.45 5.37 5.69
N VAL A 114 -14.27 5.05 5.14
CA VAL A 114 -14.15 4.60 3.75
C VAL A 114 -14.94 3.31 3.51
N LEU A 115 -14.84 2.33 4.41
CA LEU A 115 -15.59 1.07 4.27
C LEU A 115 -17.10 1.30 4.30
N ASP A 116 -17.59 2.13 5.21
CA ASP A 116 -19.01 2.45 5.31
C ASP A 116 -19.51 3.20 4.06
N ALA A 117 -18.71 4.12 3.52
CA ALA A 117 -19.03 4.82 2.28
C ALA A 117 -19.09 3.87 1.07
N LEU A 118 -18.17 2.90 1.00
CA LEU A 118 -18.19 1.87 -0.05
C LEU A 118 -19.46 1.02 0.00
N VAL A 119 -19.87 0.62 1.20
CA VAL A 119 -21.12 -0.13 1.39
C VAL A 119 -22.34 0.73 1.01
N ALA A 120 -22.34 2.00 1.39
CA ALA A 120 -23.40 2.93 1.02
C ALA A 120 -23.47 3.14 -0.50
N SER A 121 -22.33 3.38 -1.14
CA SER A 121 -22.23 3.51 -2.60
C SER A 121 -22.73 2.27 -3.32
N SER A 122 -22.33 1.09 -2.87
CA SER A 122 -22.77 -0.19 -3.45
C SER A 122 -24.31 -0.34 -3.37
N LYS A 123 -24.92 -0.01 -2.24
CA LYS A 123 -26.39 -0.04 -2.07
C LYS A 123 -27.11 1.01 -2.91
N ALA A 124 -26.43 2.10 -3.24
CA ALA A 124 -26.95 3.19 -4.07
C ALA A 124 -26.61 3.03 -5.58
N GLY A 125 -26.23 1.81 -6.01
CA GLY A 125 -25.92 1.53 -7.41
C GLY A 125 -24.63 2.17 -7.93
N GLY A 126 -23.67 2.42 -7.05
CA GLY A 126 -22.37 3.03 -7.40
C GLY A 126 -22.37 4.56 -7.32
N ALA A 127 -23.31 5.14 -6.60
CA ALA A 127 -23.33 6.60 -6.41
C ALA A 127 -22.10 7.09 -5.65
N MET A 128 -21.64 8.29 -5.97
CA MET A 128 -20.56 8.97 -5.25
C MET A 128 -21.02 9.27 -3.81
N ILE A 129 -20.17 8.99 -2.86
CA ILE A 129 -20.36 9.33 -1.44
C ILE A 129 -19.17 10.23 -1.04
N GLU A 130 -19.49 11.39 -0.49
CA GLU A 130 -18.51 12.28 0.13
C GLU A 130 -18.25 11.84 1.58
N LEU A 131 -16.99 11.97 2.05
CA LEU A 131 -16.54 11.60 3.39
C LEU A 131 -16.29 12.86 4.24
#